data_c7c54588f75e013ab256b19cf179c1fe
#
_entry.id   c7c54588f75e013ab256b19cf179c1fe
#
_cell.length_a   1.000
_cell.length_b   1.000
_cell.length_c   1.000
_cell.angle_alpha   90.00
_cell.angle_beta   90.00
_cell.angle_gamma   90.00
#
_symmetry.space_group_name_H-M   'P 1'
#
loop_
_entity.id
_entity.type
_entity.pdbx_description
1 polymer ?
#
loop_
_entity_poly.entity_id
_entity_poly.type
_entity_poly.pdbx_seq_one_letter_code
_entity_poly.pdbx_strand_id
1 'polypeptide(L)'
;MKEALKKIADQIPYPIGKLLGKTPMSLRLGHDYQTFNKLTNASFLSLRNSQLEQINKLIQFSRHETVFYRDHLKEKGYNHKSIEAFEDIPSIPITRKSDFQRYTLDERSVRRLALKKSNTGGTTGQPLDFYLEKTAYAREWAHMHAIWATLGYRYTDEKITIRGKNIGNRFYKYNFNQNEFLINAYAPLQENLDACRELITKRNIRWIHGYPSSVYSFLRELESVDALLFEILISKIQGVFLGSEYPAPQYRNYIEQHCGLKSISWYGHSEMAVLAPEREPGSGVYYPFHSYGYAEAVPDGDSYRLVATSTHNFATPFIRYDTGDLIDPTFKDGLLECFRIKEGRNSDSVIDKNGRSISLTGLIFGRHHQAFDHSEHVQVRQPAPGKIEILVTSKENRESWAELFDFSNAFFDVSFTQLESPVRTPLGKVQLLLR
;
A
#
# COMPACT_ATOMS: atom_id res chain seq x y z
N MET A 1 2.21 11.91 23.49
CA MET A 1 0.81 12.30 23.30
C MET A 1 0.09 11.42 22.27
N LYS A 2 0.59 11.20 21.04
CA LYS A 2 -0.05 10.35 20.02
C LYS A 2 -0.20 8.87 20.45
N GLU A 3 0.78 8.28 21.10
CA GLU A 3 0.69 6.89 21.60
C GLU A 3 -0.32 6.74 22.75
N ALA A 4 -0.39 7.71 23.65
CA ALA A 4 -1.38 7.71 24.71
C ALA A 4 -2.82 7.79 24.14
N LEU A 5 -3.04 8.66 23.15
CA LEU A 5 -4.33 8.76 22.45
C LEU A 5 -4.67 7.47 21.71
N LYS A 6 -3.69 6.81 21.11
CA LYS A 6 -3.88 5.50 20.46
C LYS A 6 -4.26 4.43 21.47
N LYS A 7 -3.58 4.37 22.63
CA LYS A 7 -3.92 3.44 23.72
C LYS A 7 -5.34 3.67 24.24
N ILE A 8 -5.76 4.93 24.40
CA ILE A 8 -7.14 5.27 24.80
C ILE A 8 -8.13 4.81 23.73
N ALA A 9 -7.86 5.13 22.46
CA ALA A 9 -8.71 4.70 21.35
C ALA A 9 -8.84 3.16 21.26
N ASP A 10 -7.77 2.46 21.59
CA ASP A 10 -7.71 0.99 21.60
C ASP A 10 -8.53 0.34 22.73
N GLN A 11 -8.90 1.09 23.77
CA GLN A 11 -9.71 0.64 24.91
C GLN A 11 -11.19 0.99 24.81
N ILE A 12 -11.59 1.73 23.77
CA ILE A 12 -13.01 2.11 23.59
C ILE A 12 -13.85 0.85 23.33
N PRO A 13 -14.88 0.58 24.18
CA PRO A 13 -15.78 -0.55 23.97
C PRO A 13 -16.52 -0.46 22.62
N TYR A 14 -16.77 -1.60 22.00
CA TYR A 14 -17.41 -1.68 20.69
C TYR A 14 -18.70 -0.83 20.55
N PRO A 15 -19.68 -0.82 21.48
CA PRO A 15 -20.90 -0.02 21.31
C PRO A 15 -20.61 1.48 21.18
N ILE A 16 -19.68 1.99 21.99
CA ILE A 16 -19.24 3.40 21.96
C ILE A 16 -18.45 3.67 20.69
N GLY A 17 -17.51 2.80 20.37
CA GLY A 17 -16.69 2.90 19.15
C GLY A 17 -17.56 2.88 17.89
N LYS A 18 -18.62 2.05 17.84
CA LYS A 18 -19.58 2.00 16.73
C LYS A 18 -20.33 3.31 16.57
N LEU A 19 -20.71 3.98 17.67
CA LEU A 19 -21.34 5.30 17.61
C LEU A 19 -20.35 6.36 17.09
N LEU A 20 -19.14 6.39 17.62
CA LEU A 20 -18.07 7.27 17.14
C LEU A 20 -17.72 7.02 15.67
N GLY A 21 -17.75 5.77 15.22
CA GLY A 21 -17.55 5.37 13.84
C GLY A 21 -18.54 5.97 12.84
N LYS A 22 -19.71 6.45 13.30
CA LYS A 22 -20.70 7.16 12.48
C LYS A 22 -20.40 8.65 12.31
N THR A 23 -19.44 9.20 13.07
CA THR A 23 -19.06 10.61 12.93
C THR A 23 -18.61 10.90 11.49
N PRO A 24 -19.11 11.97 10.85
CA PRO A 24 -18.73 12.31 9.48
C PRO A 24 -17.22 12.39 9.28
N MET A 25 -16.72 11.86 8.16
CA MET A 25 -15.29 11.84 7.86
C MET A 25 -14.70 13.25 7.77
N SER A 26 -15.50 14.22 7.36
CA SER A 26 -15.11 15.65 7.36
C SER A 26 -14.78 16.20 8.75
N LEU A 27 -15.45 15.70 9.80
CA LEU A 27 -15.13 16.07 11.18
C LEU A 27 -13.90 15.33 11.71
N ARG A 28 -13.63 14.11 11.20
CA ARG A 28 -12.48 13.31 11.61
C ARG A 28 -11.20 13.67 10.87
N LEU A 29 -11.29 13.99 9.58
CA LEU A 29 -10.15 14.25 8.67
C LEU A 29 -10.11 15.70 8.17
N GLY A 30 -11.05 16.55 8.62
CA GLY A 30 -11.09 17.98 8.30
C GLY A 30 -11.63 18.30 6.91
N HIS A 31 -11.52 19.58 6.56
CA HIS A 31 -12.01 20.15 5.31
C HIS A 31 -11.35 19.51 4.07
N ASP A 32 -10.08 19.13 4.18
CA ASP A 32 -9.34 18.52 3.07
C ASP A 32 -10.01 17.24 2.57
N TYR A 33 -10.58 16.43 3.48
CA TYR A 33 -11.34 15.24 3.07
C TYR A 33 -12.53 15.61 2.17
N GLN A 34 -13.29 16.66 2.50
CA GLN A 34 -14.43 17.08 1.68
C GLN A 34 -13.97 17.58 0.31
N THR A 35 -12.89 18.34 0.29
CA THR A 35 -12.28 18.88 -0.94
C THR A 35 -11.87 17.74 -1.87
N PHE A 36 -11.08 16.80 -1.38
CA PHE A 36 -10.65 15.66 -2.20
C PHE A 36 -11.81 14.75 -2.59
N ASN A 37 -12.77 14.51 -1.71
CA ASN A 37 -13.93 13.68 -2.03
C ASN A 37 -14.77 14.25 -3.18
N LYS A 38 -14.90 15.59 -3.28
CA LYS A 38 -15.56 16.24 -4.44
C LYS A 38 -14.75 16.05 -5.73
N LEU A 39 -13.44 16.00 -5.64
CA LEU A 39 -12.54 15.88 -6.79
C LEU A 39 -12.38 14.44 -7.31
N THR A 40 -12.79 13.42 -6.55
CA THR A 40 -12.65 12.02 -6.99
C THR A 40 -13.41 11.69 -8.28
N ASN A 41 -14.49 12.41 -8.57
CA ASN A 41 -15.29 12.26 -9.77
C ASN A 41 -14.97 13.33 -10.87
N ALA A 42 -13.95 14.16 -10.63
CA ALA A 42 -13.58 15.20 -11.58
C ALA A 42 -12.92 14.59 -12.81
N SER A 43 -13.31 15.04 -13.98
CA SER A 43 -12.69 14.60 -15.23
C SER A 43 -11.28 15.20 -15.39
N PHE A 44 -10.45 14.55 -16.23
CA PHE A 44 -9.14 15.11 -16.59
C PHE A 44 -9.27 16.53 -17.13
N LEU A 45 -10.21 16.76 -18.03
CA LEU A 45 -10.43 18.08 -18.63
C LEU A 45 -10.74 19.16 -17.59
N SER A 46 -11.50 18.83 -16.54
CA SER A 46 -11.82 19.78 -15.47
C SER A 46 -10.63 20.08 -14.54
N LEU A 47 -9.66 19.16 -14.46
CA LEU A 47 -8.47 19.30 -13.60
C LEU A 47 -7.21 19.71 -14.37
N ARG A 48 -7.25 19.69 -15.72
CA ARG A 48 -6.07 19.87 -16.58
C ARG A 48 -5.21 21.08 -16.19
N ASN A 49 -5.81 22.28 -16.16
CA ASN A 49 -5.07 23.51 -15.87
C ASN A 49 -4.53 23.51 -14.42
N SER A 50 -5.36 23.10 -13.47
CA SER A 50 -4.98 22.99 -12.07
C SER A 50 -3.84 21.97 -11.84
N GLN A 51 -3.83 20.86 -12.57
CA GLN A 51 -2.80 19.84 -12.47
C GLN A 51 -1.45 20.35 -13.03
N LEU A 52 -1.46 21.03 -14.17
CA LEU A 52 -0.27 21.64 -14.76
C LEU A 52 0.33 22.73 -13.82
N GLU A 53 -0.54 23.57 -13.24
CA GLU A 53 -0.13 24.58 -12.27
C GLU A 53 0.50 23.92 -11.03
N GLN A 54 -0.10 22.85 -10.51
CA GLN A 54 0.44 22.11 -9.37
C GLN A 54 1.79 21.48 -9.65
N ILE A 55 2.00 20.90 -10.84
CA ILE A 55 3.28 20.34 -11.26
C ILE A 55 4.34 21.45 -11.30
N ASN A 56 4.05 22.60 -11.92
CA ASN A 56 4.95 23.73 -11.97
C ASN A 56 5.31 24.24 -10.57
N LYS A 57 4.31 24.39 -9.71
CA LYS A 57 4.51 24.80 -8.30
C LYS A 57 5.40 23.81 -7.57
N LEU A 58 5.18 22.50 -7.77
CA LEU A 58 5.97 21.45 -7.14
C LEU A 58 7.45 21.51 -7.60
N ILE A 59 7.69 21.68 -8.91
CA ILE A 59 9.04 21.76 -9.47
C ILE A 59 9.79 22.97 -8.89
N GLN A 60 9.17 24.16 -8.93
CA GLN A 60 9.77 25.38 -8.41
C GLN A 60 10.07 25.29 -6.90
N PHE A 61 9.09 24.80 -6.14
CA PHE A 61 9.23 24.56 -4.71
C PHE A 61 10.38 23.59 -4.41
N SER A 62 10.39 22.44 -5.08
CA SER A 62 11.39 21.40 -4.82
C SER A 62 12.80 21.84 -5.16
N ARG A 63 12.96 22.57 -6.26
CA ARG A 63 14.25 23.15 -6.67
C ARG A 63 14.79 24.15 -5.65
N HIS A 64 13.90 24.93 -5.00
CA HIS A 64 14.27 25.91 -4.00
C HIS A 64 14.54 25.28 -2.63
N GLU A 65 13.68 24.39 -2.18
CA GLU A 65 13.61 23.90 -0.81
C GLU A 65 14.42 22.61 -0.56
N THR A 66 14.78 21.84 -1.59
CA THR A 66 15.51 20.58 -1.39
C THR A 66 16.87 20.60 -2.09
N VAL A 67 17.88 20.04 -1.43
CA VAL A 67 19.22 19.85 -2.02
C VAL A 67 19.13 18.88 -3.19
N PHE A 68 18.42 17.76 -3.00
CA PHE A 68 18.26 16.73 -4.02
C PHE A 68 17.76 17.28 -5.36
N TYR A 69 16.63 17.99 -5.40
CA TYR A 69 16.08 18.47 -6.68
C TYR A 69 16.90 19.61 -7.28
N ARG A 70 17.53 20.43 -6.47
CA ARG A 70 18.48 21.45 -6.96
C ARG A 70 19.61 20.82 -7.74
N ASP A 71 20.24 19.78 -7.16
CA ASP A 71 21.38 19.10 -7.75
C ASP A 71 20.97 18.23 -8.92
N HIS A 72 19.92 17.42 -8.74
CA HIS A 72 19.42 16.49 -9.78
C HIS A 72 18.99 17.23 -11.05
N LEU A 73 18.20 18.29 -10.93
CA LEU A 73 17.76 19.09 -12.08
C LEU A 73 18.93 19.76 -12.79
N LYS A 74 19.92 20.27 -12.02
CA LYS A 74 21.15 20.88 -12.56
C LYS A 74 22.01 19.82 -13.27
N GLU A 75 22.26 18.67 -12.64
CA GLU A 75 23.02 17.56 -13.22
C GLU A 75 22.43 17.08 -14.54
N LYS A 76 21.11 17.05 -14.64
CA LYS A 76 20.37 16.66 -15.86
C LYS A 76 20.17 17.80 -16.86
N GLY A 77 20.72 18.99 -16.61
CA GLY A 77 20.62 20.13 -17.52
C GLY A 77 19.21 20.74 -17.63
N TYR A 78 18.31 20.47 -16.68
CA TYR A 78 16.96 21.02 -16.70
C TYR A 78 16.94 22.46 -16.20
N ASN A 79 16.79 23.39 -17.16
CA ASN A 79 16.82 24.83 -16.91
C ASN A 79 15.48 25.55 -17.10
N HIS A 80 14.41 24.82 -17.48
CA HIS A 80 13.12 25.43 -17.71
C HIS A 80 12.56 26.08 -16.43
N LYS A 81 11.93 27.24 -16.58
CA LYS A 81 11.29 27.97 -15.48
C LYS A 81 9.89 27.40 -15.19
N SER A 82 9.19 27.00 -16.23
CA SER A 82 7.85 26.39 -16.18
C SER A 82 7.63 25.50 -17.39
N ILE A 83 6.67 24.59 -17.28
CA ILE A 83 6.08 23.84 -18.40
C ILE A 83 4.75 24.49 -18.77
N GLU A 84 4.47 24.62 -20.05
CA GLU A 84 3.27 25.31 -20.56
C GLU A 84 2.18 24.33 -20.95
N ALA A 85 2.58 23.13 -21.34
CA ALA A 85 1.68 22.06 -21.77
C ALA A 85 2.10 20.70 -21.20
N PHE A 86 1.21 19.70 -21.27
CA PHE A 86 1.52 18.33 -20.82
C PHE A 86 2.58 17.68 -21.70
N GLU A 87 2.68 18.08 -22.94
CA GLU A 87 3.70 17.66 -23.92
C GLU A 87 5.11 18.07 -23.52
N ASP A 88 5.25 19.06 -22.62
CA ASP A 88 6.53 19.51 -22.09
C ASP A 88 7.01 18.65 -20.90
N ILE A 89 6.10 17.93 -20.24
CA ILE A 89 6.42 17.10 -19.06
C ILE A 89 7.59 16.12 -19.31
N PRO A 90 7.70 15.47 -20.49
CA PRO A 90 8.85 14.61 -20.79
C PRO A 90 10.22 15.29 -20.70
N SER A 91 10.28 16.63 -20.78
CA SER A 91 11.54 17.38 -20.60
C SER A 91 12.05 17.38 -19.15
N ILE A 92 11.17 17.14 -18.19
CA ILE A 92 11.54 17.01 -16.77
C ILE A 92 12.28 15.68 -16.56
N PRO A 93 13.47 15.65 -15.94
CA PRO A 93 14.19 14.42 -15.69
C PRO A 93 13.40 13.42 -14.85
N ILE A 94 13.46 12.14 -15.21
CA ILE A 94 12.90 11.06 -14.41
C ILE A 94 13.75 10.89 -13.15
N THR A 95 13.10 10.74 -12.01
CA THR A 95 13.74 10.40 -10.74
C THR A 95 13.52 8.92 -10.41
N ARG A 96 14.53 8.26 -9.90
CA ARG A 96 14.47 6.86 -9.47
C ARG A 96 14.73 6.74 -7.98
N LYS A 97 14.31 5.65 -7.40
CA LYS A 97 14.60 5.32 -6.00
C LYS A 97 16.09 5.43 -5.67
N SER A 98 16.97 4.94 -6.55
CA SER A 98 18.43 5.04 -6.41
C SER A 98 18.94 6.49 -6.36
N ASP A 99 18.29 7.42 -7.08
CA ASP A 99 18.68 8.82 -7.07
C ASP A 99 18.37 9.43 -5.69
N PHE A 100 17.19 9.15 -5.14
CA PHE A 100 16.81 9.56 -3.78
C PHE A 100 17.74 8.98 -2.70
N GLN A 101 18.18 7.72 -2.86
CA GLN A 101 19.03 7.03 -1.87
C GLN A 101 20.46 7.59 -1.79
N ARG A 102 20.89 8.38 -2.77
CA ARG A 102 22.18 9.10 -2.74
C ARG A 102 22.19 10.28 -1.75
N TYR A 103 21.02 10.67 -1.26
CA TYR A 103 20.82 11.82 -0.39
C TYR A 103 20.16 11.40 0.94
N THR A 104 20.47 12.13 2.01
CA THR A 104 19.80 11.95 3.29
C THR A 104 18.32 12.33 3.20
N LEU A 105 17.52 11.89 4.17
CA LEU A 105 16.10 12.22 4.21
C LEU A 105 15.86 13.75 4.29
N ASP A 106 16.71 14.48 5.01
CA ASP A 106 16.57 15.93 5.17
C ASP A 106 17.01 16.70 3.90
N GLU A 107 17.95 16.18 3.11
CA GLU A 107 18.37 16.78 1.84
C GLU A 107 17.31 16.66 0.73
N ARG A 108 16.46 15.62 0.79
CA ARG A 108 15.40 15.37 -0.21
C ARG A 108 14.01 15.75 0.27
N SER A 109 13.88 16.32 1.47
CA SER A 109 12.59 16.58 2.11
C SER A 109 12.53 17.91 2.83
N VAL A 110 11.32 18.39 3.07
CA VAL A 110 11.03 19.64 3.79
C VAL A 110 10.34 19.31 5.11
N ARG A 111 11.13 19.04 6.15
CA ARG A 111 10.67 18.50 7.44
C ARG A 111 9.59 19.35 8.13
N ARG A 112 9.59 20.69 7.96
CA ARG A 112 8.55 21.58 8.55
C ARG A 112 7.13 21.29 8.03
N LEU A 113 7.01 20.64 6.87
CA LEU A 113 5.73 20.23 6.28
C LEU A 113 5.33 18.81 6.66
N ALA A 114 6.22 18.05 7.30
CA ALA A 114 6.01 16.65 7.61
C ALA A 114 4.94 16.44 8.69
N LEU A 115 3.97 15.57 8.40
CA LEU A 115 3.06 15.00 9.38
C LEU A 115 3.66 13.72 9.99
N LYS A 116 4.20 12.86 9.14
CA LYS A 116 4.65 11.52 9.51
C LYS A 116 5.78 11.07 8.58
N LYS A 117 6.78 10.39 9.14
CA LYS A 117 7.74 9.57 8.39
C LYS A 117 7.04 8.30 7.91
N SER A 118 7.29 7.91 6.68
CA SER A 118 6.83 6.69 6.03
C SER A 118 7.98 6.09 5.24
N ASN A 119 7.78 4.87 4.74
CA ASN A 119 8.76 4.21 3.87
C ASN A 119 8.08 3.47 2.73
N THR A 120 8.84 3.19 1.68
CA THR A 120 8.38 2.32 0.61
C THR A 120 8.40 0.87 1.08
N GLY A 121 7.35 0.12 0.80
CA GLY A 121 7.37 -1.34 0.89
C GLY A 121 8.21 -1.91 -0.26
N GLY A 122 9.54 -1.88 -0.12
CA GLY A 122 10.41 -2.23 -1.23
C GLY A 122 10.56 -3.73 -1.44
N THR A 123 10.19 -4.25 -2.62
CA THR A 123 10.54 -5.61 -3.07
C THR A 123 12.06 -5.78 -3.30
N THR A 124 12.83 -4.71 -3.24
CA THR A 124 14.29 -4.68 -3.42
C THR A 124 15.06 -4.74 -2.10
N GLY A 125 14.39 -5.04 -0.97
CA GLY A 125 15.06 -5.20 0.34
C GLY A 125 15.53 -3.91 1.02
N GLN A 126 15.61 -2.77 0.32
CA GLN A 126 16.00 -1.49 0.90
C GLN A 126 14.84 -0.49 0.78
N PRO A 127 14.14 -0.14 1.87
CA PRO A 127 13.08 0.86 1.85
C PRO A 127 13.65 2.27 1.58
N LEU A 128 12.84 3.12 0.97
CA LEU A 128 13.10 4.55 0.86
C LEU A 128 12.26 5.28 1.91
N ASP A 129 12.90 5.95 2.83
CA ASP A 129 12.23 6.80 3.81
C ASP A 129 11.80 8.13 3.18
N PHE A 130 10.63 8.61 3.57
CA PHE A 130 10.10 9.90 3.12
C PHE A 130 9.09 10.45 4.14
N TYR A 131 8.73 11.72 3.98
CA TYR A 131 7.69 12.36 4.79
C TYR A 131 6.39 12.51 4.01
N LEU A 132 5.28 12.29 4.70
CA LEU A 132 3.93 12.62 4.24
C LEU A 132 3.45 13.93 4.86
N GLU A 133 2.73 14.72 4.10
CA GLU A 133 2.09 15.96 4.55
C GLU A 133 0.85 15.74 5.41
N LYS A 134 0.36 16.83 6.01
CA LYS A 134 -0.86 16.84 6.84
C LYS A 134 -2.10 16.40 6.06
N THR A 135 -2.21 16.76 4.80
CA THR A 135 -3.35 16.44 3.92
C THR A 135 -3.37 14.98 3.43
N ALA A 136 -2.24 14.27 3.52
CA ALA A 136 -2.05 12.93 2.95
C ALA A 136 -3.16 11.94 3.37
N TYR A 137 -3.52 11.90 4.66
CA TYR A 137 -4.56 10.99 5.13
C TYR A 137 -5.95 11.36 4.62
N ALA A 138 -6.26 12.65 4.57
CA ALA A 138 -7.55 13.12 4.07
C ALA A 138 -7.72 12.79 2.59
N ARG A 139 -6.67 13.02 1.80
CA ARG A 139 -6.61 12.67 0.38
C ARG A 139 -6.76 11.17 0.17
N GLU A 140 -5.95 10.37 0.85
CA GLU A 140 -6.00 8.91 0.72
C GLU A 140 -7.41 8.37 1.01
N TRP A 141 -7.97 8.72 2.17
CA TRP A 141 -9.28 8.19 2.56
C TRP A 141 -10.43 8.71 1.71
N ALA A 142 -10.36 9.92 1.17
CA ALA A 142 -11.35 10.41 0.23
C ALA A 142 -11.40 9.54 -1.04
N HIS A 143 -10.23 9.24 -1.62
CA HIS A 143 -10.13 8.42 -2.81
C HIS A 143 -10.44 6.94 -2.52
N MET A 144 -9.96 6.39 -1.41
CA MET A 144 -10.27 5.01 -1.01
C MET A 144 -11.76 4.80 -0.80
N HIS A 145 -12.46 5.75 -0.17
CA HIS A 145 -13.92 5.67 -0.01
C HIS A 145 -14.64 5.77 -1.37
N ALA A 146 -14.13 6.57 -2.31
CA ALA A 146 -14.67 6.62 -3.67
C ALA A 146 -14.50 5.27 -4.40
N ILE A 147 -13.33 4.62 -4.28
CA ILE A 147 -13.10 3.28 -4.82
C ILE A 147 -14.10 2.27 -4.25
N TRP A 148 -14.24 2.21 -2.94
CA TRP A 148 -15.10 1.23 -2.29
C TRP A 148 -16.59 1.51 -2.52
N ALA A 149 -16.95 2.79 -2.70
CA ALA A 149 -18.32 3.20 -3.02
C ALA A 149 -18.80 2.66 -4.38
N THR A 150 -17.90 2.27 -5.29
CA THR A 150 -18.29 1.61 -6.56
C THR A 150 -19.01 0.29 -6.34
N LEU A 151 -18.75 -0.40 -5.23
CA LEU A 151 -19.48 -1.58 -4.78
C LEU A 151 -20.66 -1.27 -3.85
N GLY A 152 -20.88 0.02 -3.50
CA GLY A 152 -21.94 0.45 -2.59
C GLY A 152 -21.51 0.64 -1.13
N TYR A 153 -20.21 0.58 -0.82
CA TYR A 153 -19.70 0.79 0.53
C TYR A 153 -19.91 2.22 1.03
N ARG A 154 -20.26 2.32 2.29
CA ARG A 154 -20.30 3.59 3.04
C ARG A 154 -19.33 3.50 4.21
N TYR A 155 -18.65 4.59 4.55
CA TYR A 155 -17.69 4.62 5.68
C TYR A 155 -18.31 4.26 7.04
N THR A 156 -19.65 4.24 7.13
CA THR A 156 -20.40 3.80 8.30
C THR A 156 -20.63 2.29 8.35
N ASP A 157 -20.33 1.56 7.26
CA ASP A 157 -20.53 0.12 7.18
C ASP A 157 -19.37 -0.61 7.90
N GLU A 158 -19.69 -1.73 8.52
CA GLU A 158 -18.71 -2.56 9.19
C GLU A 158 -18.06 -3.52 8.19
N LYS A 159 -16.75 -3.67 8.33
CA LYS A 159 -15.95 -4.59 7.51
C LYS A 159 -14.97 -5.41 8.34
N ILE A 160 -14.63 -6.58 7.84
CA ILE A 160 -13.44 -7.32 8.26
C ILE A 160 -12.24 -6.76 7.47
N THR A 161 -11.10 -6.58 8.15
CA THR A 161 -9.85 -6.20 7.50
C THR A 161 -8.77 -7.22 7.84
N ILE A 162 -8.23 -7.88 6.80
CA ILE A 162 -7.24 -8.96 6.91
C ILE A 162 -5.93 -8.45 6.32
N ARG A 163 -5.05 -7.98 7.18
CA ARG A 163 -3.72 -7.46 6.85
C ARG A 163 -2.71 -8.00 7.85
N GLY A 164 -1.44 -8.00 7.49
CA GLY A 164 -0.36 -8.45 8.36
C GLY A 164 -0.09 -7.56 9.58
N LYS A 165 -1.10 -6.91 10.17
CA LYS A 165 -0.94 -6.09 11.37
C LYS A 165 -0.84 -6.97 12.60
N ASN A 166 0.16 -6.70 13.45
CA ASN A 166 0.22 -7.26 14.78
C ASN A 166 -0.84 -6.58 15.67
N ILE A 167 -1.79 -7.37 16.19
CA ILE A 167 -2.83 -6.93 17.12
C ILE A 167 -2.71 -7.65 18.48
N GLY A 168 -1.54 -8.19 18.79
CA GLY A 168 -1.26 -9.01 19.98
C GLY A 168 -1.91 -10.40 19.86
N ASN A 169 -2.22 -11.00 21.01
CA ASN A 169 -2.76 -12.37 21.09
C ASN A 169 -4.27 -12.47 20.78
N ARG A 170 -4.89 -11.38 20.33
CA ARG A 170 -6.32 -11.39 20.02
C ARG A 170 -6.52 -11.90 18.60
N PHE A 171 -7.60 -12.66 18.39
CA PHE A 171 -8.02 -13.08 17.07
C PHE A 171 -8.50 -11.88 16.22
N TYR A 172 -9.28 -10.98 16.84
CA TYR A 172 -9.69 -9.74 16.18
C TYR A 172 -9.67 -8.55 17.14
N LYS A 173 -9.61 -7.34 16.55
CA LYS A 173 -9.70 -6.06 17.26
C LYS A 173 -10.55 -5.08 16.48
N TYR A 174 -11.51 -4.42 17.15
CA TYR A 174 -12.31 -3.39 16.51
C TYR A 174 -11.55 -2.05 16.47
N ASN A 175 -11.54 -1.45 15.30
CA ASN A 175 -11.01 -0.11 15.05
C ASN A 175 -12.15 0.81 14.60
N PHE A 176 -12.64 1.65 15.50
CA PHE A 176 -13.77 2.53 15.23
C PHE A 176 -13.47 3.61 14.19
N ASN A 177 -12.20 4.02 14.04
CA ASN A 177 -11.79 5.01 13.05
C ASN A 177 -12.12 4.61 11.61
N GLN A 178 -12.22 3.31 11.35
CA GLN A 178 -12.48 2.76 10.03
C GLN A 178 -13.68 1.81 10.00
N ASN A 179 -14.44 1.71 11.09
CA ASN A 179 -15.49 0.71 11.27
C ASN A 179 -15.06 -0.68 10.83
N GLU A 180 -13.86 -1.11 11.29
CA GLU A 180 -13.26 -2.35 10.87
C GLU A 180 -12.95 -3.28 12.03
N PHE A 181 -13.13 -4.57 11.82
CA PHE A 181 -12.61 -5.62 12.65
C PHE A 181 -11.31 -6.12 12.04
N LEU A 182 -10.19 -5.72 12.61
CA LEU A 182 -8.86 -6.20 12.21
C LEU A 182 -8.72 -7.66 12.63
N ILE A 183 -8.50 -8.56 11.69
CA ILE A 183 -8.23 -9.98 11.96
C ILE A 183 -6.73 -10.18 12.07
N ASN A 184 -6.31 -11.00 13.02
CA ASN A 184 -4.94 -11.49 13.11
C ASN A 184 -4.74 -12.57 12.03
N ALA A 185 -4.17 -12.18 10.90
CA ALA A 185 -3.91 -13.09 9.78
C ALA A 185 -2.93 -14.23 10.12
N TYR A 186 -2.27 -14.16 11.26
CA TYR A 186 -1.29 -15.16 11.73
C TYR A 186 -1.86 -16.13 12.77
N ALA A 187 -3.00 -15.80 13.37
CA ALA A 187 -3.63 -16.67 14.36
C ALA A 187 -4.33 -17.85 13.64
N PRO A 188 -4.09 -19.12 14.06
CA PRO A 188 -4.79 -20.26 13.51
C PRO A 188 -6.30 -20.13 13.73
N LEU A 189 -7.07 -20.27 12.68
CA LEU A 189 -8.53 -20.11 12.76
C LEU A 189 -9.16 -21.21 13.63
N GLN A 190 -8.64 -22.43 13.56
CA GLN A 190 -9.15 -23.57 14.32
C GLN A 190 -9.09 -23.34 15.84
N GLU A 191 -8.02 -22.70 16.32
CA GLU A 191 -7.86 -22.34 17.75
C GLU A 191 -8.74 -21.15 18.16
N ASN A 192 -9.24 -20.38 17.19
CA ASN A 192 -9.97 -19.14 17.39
C ASN A 192 -11.41 -19.17 16.83
N LEU A 193 -11.92 -20.38 16.59
CA LEU A 193 -13.20 -20.59 15.90
C LEU A 193 -14.38 -19.92 16.64
N ASP A 194 -14.42 -19.98 17.97
CA ASP A 194 -15.46 -19.32 18.77
C ASP A 194 -15.46 -17.82 18.62
N ALA A 195 -14.28 -17.20 18.64
CA ALA A 195 -14.14 -15.76 18.41
C ALA A 195 -14.54 -15.36 16.98
N CYS A 196 -14.18 -16.19 16.00
CA CYS A 196 -14.59 -16.01 14.60
C CYS A 196 -16.11 -16.13 14.47
N ARG A 197 -16.71 -17.14 15.07
CA ARG A 197 -18.16 -17.37 15.09
C ARG A 197 -18.90 -16.21 15.74
N GLU A 198 -18.41 -15.75 16.89
CA GLU A 198 -18.99 -14.56 17.54
C GLU A 198 -18.95 -13.34 16.63
N LEU A 199 -17.81 -13.08 15.99
CA LEU A 199 -17.64 -11.97 15.08
C LEU A 199 -18.64 -12.05 13.89
N ILE A 200 -18.70 -13.19 13.22
CA ILE A 200 -19.53 -13.38 12.03
C ILE A 200 -21.03 -13.33 12.37
N THR A 201 -21.43 -13.95 13.48
CA THR A 201 -22.86 -14.06 13.84
C THR A 201 -23.40 -12.81 14.53
N LYS A 202 -22.63 -12.17 15.42
CA LYS A 202 -23.11 -11.06 16.25
C LYS A 202 -22.86 -9.67 15.65
N ARG A 203 -22.04 -9.54 14.59
CA ARG A 203 -21.73 -8.25 13.95
C ARG A 203 -22.40 -8.11 12.59
N ASN A 204 -22.67 -6.85 12.19
CA ASN A 204 -23.28 -6.54 10.90
C ASN A 204 -22.19 -6.31 9.83
N ILE A 205 -21.33 -7.30 9.66
CA ILE A 205 -20.26 -7.26 8.69
C ILE A 205 -20.83 -7.47 7.28
N ARG A 206 -20.49 -6.57 6.36
CA ARG A 206 -20.94 -6.61 4.97
C ARG A 206 -19.79 -6.59 3.96
N TRP A 207 -18.57 -6.32 4.42
CA TRP A 207 -17.43 -6.10 3.55
C TRP A 207 -16.20 -6.80 4.08
N ILE A 208 -15.35 -7.26 3.16
CA ILE A 208 -14.02 -7.76 3.48
C ILE A 208 -12.99 -6.88 2.79
N HIS A 209 -11.93 -6.50 3.50
CA HIS A 209 -10.81 -5.75 2.97
C HIS A 209 -9.51 -6.46 3.35
N GLY A 210 -8.58 -6.57 2.42
CA GLY A 210 -7.28 -7.16 2.75
C GLY A 210 -6.36 -7.34 1.56
N TYR A 211 -5.24 -7.98 1.85
CA TYR A 211 -4.38 -8.50 0.80
C TYR A 211 -5.09 -9.65 0.08
N PRO A 212 -5.04 -9.72 -1.25
CA PRO A 212 -5.66 -10.82 -1.99
C PRO A 212 -5.32 -12.20 -1.45
N SER A 213 -4.03 -12.44 -1.17
CA SER A 213 -3.56 -13.71 -0.60
C SER A 213 -4.14 -14.00 0.80
N SER A 214 -4.21 -12.97 1.66
CA SER A 214 -4.71 -13.12 3.03
C SER A 214 -6.21 -13.35 3.08
N VAL A 215 -6.97 -12.66 2.22
CA VAL A 215 -8.42 -12.87 2.09
C VAL A 215 -8.71 -14.28 1.58
N TYR A 216 -7.99 -14.71 0.54
CA TYR A 216 -8.09 -16.05 0.00
C TYR A 216 -7.80 -17.12 1.06
N SER A 217 -6.69 -16.99 1.78
CA SER A 217 -6.32 -17.96 2.82
C SER A 217 -7.34 -18.04 3.94
N PHE A 218 -7.83 -16.88 4.40
CA PHE A 218 -8.85 -16.82 5.46
C PHE A 218 -10.16 -17.50 5.04
N LEU A 219 -10.66 -17.22 3.84
CA LEU A 219 -11.90 -17.80 3.36
C LEU A 219 -11.78 -19.31 3.14
N ARG A 220 -10.66 -19.78 2.58
CA ARG A 220 -10.38 -21.21 2.40
C ARG A 220 -10.23 -21.96 3.72
N GLU A 221 -9.54 -21.38 4.69
CA GLU A 221 -9.39 -21.98 6.01
C GLU A 221 -10.75 -22.07 6.72
N LEU A 222 -11.56 -20.98 6.63
CA LEU A 222 -12.91 -20.98 7.23
C LEU A 222 -13.82 -22.03 6.61
N GLU A 223 -13.82 -22.17 5.29
CA GLU A 223 -14.58 -23.19 4.58
C GLU A 223 -14.20 -24.61 5.02
N SER A 224 -12.90 -24.85 5.18
CA SER A 224 -12.36 -26.15 5.58
C SER A 224 -12.66 -26.50 7.04
N VAL A 225 -12.65 -25.52 7.95
CA VAL A 225 -12.81 -25.73 9.40
C VAL A 225 -14.28 -25.70 9.81
N ASP A 226 -15.09 -24.85 9.21
CA ASP A 226 -16.53 -24.71 9.49
C ASP A 226 -17.29 -24.22 8.26
N ALA A 227 -17.71 -25.15 7.40
CA ALA A 227 -18.42 -24.84 6.17
C ALA A 227 -19.73 -24.07 6.41
N LEU A 228 -20.45 -24.35 7.52
CA LEU A 228 -21.68 -23.62 7.83
C LEU A 228 -21.39 -22.16 8.19
N LEU A 229 -20.35 -21.89 8.97
CA LEU A 229 -19.96 -20.54 9.32
C LEU A 229 -19.43 -19.77 8.10
N PHE A 230 -18.75 -20.45 7.18
CA PHE A 230 -18.36 -19.91 5.89
C PHE A 230 -19.59 -19.47 5.08
N GLU A 231 -20.61 -20.31 4.91
CA GLU A 231 -21.84 -19.97 4.20
C GLU A 231 -22.58 -18.78 4.85
N ILE A 232 -22.61 -18.73 6.20
CA ILE A 232 -23.17 -17.58 6.93
C ILE A 232 -22.40 -16.32 6.60
N LEU A 233 -21.06 -16.35 6.56
CA LEU A 233 -20.26 -15.20 6.21
C LEU A 233 -20.54 -14.75 4.77
N ILE A 234 -20.42 -15.66 3.80
CA ILE A 234 -20.59 -15.35 2.38
C ILE A 234 -21.98 -14.74 2.11
N SER A 235 -23.03 -15.26 2.74
CA SER A 235 -24.40 -14.74 2.59
C SER A 235 -24.56 -13.27 3.05
N LYS A 236 -23.69 -12.77 3.94
CA LYS A 236 -23.71 -11.40 4.44
C LYS A 236 -22.85 -10.43 3.64
N ILE A 237 -21.78 -10.94 2.98
CA ILE A 237 -20.79 -10.10 2.32
C ILE A 237 -21.33 -9.56 1.00
N GLN A 238 -21.25 -8.24 0.82
CA GLN A 238 -21.67 -7.54 -0.39
C GLN A 238 -20.53 -7.31 -1.36
N GLY A 239 -19.28 -7.36 -0.87
CA GLY A 239 -18.11 -7.26 -1.72
C GLY A 239 -16.78 -7.26 -0.96
N VAL A 240 -15.70 -7.36 -1.74
CA VAL A 240 -14.33 -7.53 -1.27
C VAL A 240 -13.43 -6.45 -1.86
N PHE A 241 -12.62 -5.82 -1.02
CA PHE A 241 -11.66 -4.78 -1.38
C PHE A 241 -10.25 -5.36 -1.33
N LEU A 242 -9.63 -5.52 -2.51
CA LEU A 242 -8.34 -6.16 -2.69
C LEU A 242 -7.26 -5.11 -2.95
N GLY A 243 -6.33 -4.92 -2.05
CA GLY A 243 -5.29 -3.89 -2.18
C GLY A 243 -3.93 -4.31 -1.69
N SER A 244 -2.93 -3.49 -2.04
CA SER A 244 -1.53 -3.62 -1.63
C SER A 244 -0.76 -4.82 -2.18
N GLU A 245 -1.43 -5.72 -2.90
CA GLU A 245 -0.87 -6.83 -3.67
C GLU A 245 -1.58 -6.92 -5.01
N TYR A 246 -0.90 -7.49 -6.01
CA TYR A 246 -1.56 -7.86 -7.26
C TYR A 246 -2.60 -8.96 -7.00
N PRO A 247 -3.86 -8.77 -7.40
CA PRO A 247 -4.90 -9.77 -7.21
C PRO A 247 -4.74 -10.90 -8.24
N ALA A 248 -3.80 -11.81 -7.97
CA ALA A 248 -3.50 -12.93 -8.86
C ALA A 248 -4.77 -13.73 -9.19
N PRO A 249 -4.91 -14.24 -10.44
CA PRO A 249 -6.11 -14.90 -10.91
C PRO A 249 -6.62 -16.01 -9.98
N GLN A 250 -5.72 -16.78 -9.39
CA GLN A 250 -6.08 -17.85 -8.45
C GLN A 250 -6.83 -17.36 -7.21
N TYR A 251 -6.44 -16.20 -6.66
CA TYR A 251 -7.10 -15.62 -5.48
C TYR A 251 -8.44 -15.02 -5.88
N ARG A 252 -8.43 -14.30 -7.01
CA ARG A 252 -9.60 -13.58 -7.50
C ARG A 252 -10.67 -14.56 -7.97
N ASN A 253 -10.31 -15.59 -8.74
CA ASN A 253 -11.25 -16.63 -9.20
C ASN A 253 -11.92 -17.35 -8.02
N TYR A 254 -11.17 -17.67 -6.96
CA TYR A 254 -11.78 -18.26 -5.77
C TYR A 254 -12.79 -17.30 -5.13
N ILE A 255 -12.44 -16.02 -4.94
CA ILE A 255 -13.34 -15.02 -4.34
C ILE A 255 -14.57 -14.78 -5.22
N GLU A 256 -14.38 -14.62 -6.53
CA GLU A 256 -15.45 -14.21 -7.45
C GLU A 256 -16.28 -15.39 -7.97
N GLN A 257 -15.63 -16.49 -8.35
CA GLN A 257 -16.32 -17.63 -8.98
C GLN A 257 -16.78 -18.65 -7.95
N HIS A 258 -15.93 -19.00 -6.98
CA HIS A 258 -16.27 -20.00 -5.96
C HIS A 258 -17.14 -19.39 -4.85
N CYS A 259 -16.75 -18.25 -4.26
CA CYS A 259 -17.53 -17.61 -3.22
C CYS A 259 -18.69 -16.74 -3.76
N GLY A 260 -18.76 -16.45 -5.06
CA GLY A 260 -19.79 -15.60 -5.67
C GLY A 260 -19.74 -14.13 -5.23
N LEU A 261 -18.59 -13.65 -4.71
CA LEU A 261 -18.44 -12.31 -4.18
C LEU A 261 -17.88 -11.35 -5.24
N LYS A 262 -18.44 -10.16 -5.33
CA LYS A 262 -17.85 -9.07 -6.14
C LYS A 262 -16.57 -8.60 -5.50
N SER A 263 -15.51 -8.38 -6.27
CA SER A 263 -14.29 -7.77 -5.78
C SER A 263 -13.89 -6.53 -6.59
N ILE A 264 -13.23 -5.58 -5.94
CA ILE A 264 -12.59 -4.46 -6.59
C ILE A 264 -11.15 -4.32 -6.11
N SER A 265 -10.24 -4.03 -7.04
CA SER A 265 -8.86 -3.73 -6.71
C SER A 265 -8.45 -2.35 -7.19
N TRP A 266 -7.29 -1.90 -6.72
CA TRP A 266 -6.67 -0.65 -7.14
C TRP A 266 -5.15 -0.77 -7.12
N TYR A 267 -4.52 -0.04 -8.03
CA TYR A 267 -3.09 0.19 -7.99
C TYR A 267 -2.80 1.42 -7.13
N GLY A 268 -1.78 1.34 -6.30
CA GLY A 268 -1.28 2.45 -5.48
C GLY A 268 -0.01 2.06 -4.75
N HIS A 269 0.75 3.04 -4.30
CA HIS A 269 1.99 2.83 -3.57
C HIS A 269 2.17 3.83 -2.43
N SER A 270 3.12 3.52 -1.52
CA SER A 270 3.32 4.27 -0.27
C SER A 270 3.71 5.73 -0.50
N GLU A 271 4.39 6.05 -1.62
CA GLU A 271 4.82 7.39 -2.02
C GLU A 271 3.65 8.31 -2.37
N MET A 272 2.44 7.74 -2.53
CA MET A 272 1.19 8.46 -2.78
C MET A 272 1.25 9.39 -4.00
N ALA A 273 1.95 8.98 -5.07
CA ALA A 273 2.05 9.73 -6.31
C ALA A 273 1.01 9.30 -7.35
N VAL A 274 0.53 8.06 -7.29
CA VAL A 274 -0.57 7.55 -8.12
C VAL A 274 -1.49 6.65 -7.30
N LEU A 275 -2.78 6.77 -7.56
CA LEU A 275 -3.81 5.86 -7.10
C LEU A 275 -4.78 5.63 -8.27
N ALA A 276 -4.99 4.38 -8.65
CA ALA A 276 -5.76 4.00 -9.82
C ALA A 276 -6.68 2.82 -9.51
N PRO A 277 -8.00 3.02 -9.38
CA PRO A 277 -8.95 1.93 -9.21
C PRO A 277 -9.25 1.22 -10.52
N GLU A 278 -9.77 0.00 -10.42
CA GLU A 278 -10.64 -0.54 -11.45
C GLU A 278 -11.94 0.28 -11.51
N ARG A 279 -12.48 0.49 -12.71
CA ARG A 279 -13.84 1.04 -12.90
C ARG A 279 -14.87 -0.08 -12.96
N GLU A 280 -14.51 -1.17 -13.62
CA GLU A 280 -15.31 -2.40 -13.67
C GLU A 280 -14.68 -3.43 -12.74
N PRO A 281 -15.41 -3.91 -11.73
CA PRO A 281 -14.93 -4.93 -10.82
C PRO A 281 -14.40 -6.16 -11.59
N GLY A 282 -13.23 -6.64 -11.25
CA GLY A 282 -12.63 -7.81 -11.87
C GLY A 282 -11.88 -7.55 -13.18
N SER A 283 -11.88 -6.33 -13.72
CA SER A 283 -11.31 -6.03 -15.04
C SER A 283 -9.79 -6.10 -15.10
N GLY A 284 -9.08 -5.83 -14.01
CA GLY A 284 -7.63 -5.66 -13.99
C GLY A 284 -7.13 -4.44 -14.77
N VAL A 285 -8.03 -3.50 -15.12
CA VAL A 285 -7.72 -2.24 -15.81
C VAL A 285 -7.82 -1.09 -14.82
N TYR A 286 -6.73 -0.38 -14.63
CA TYR A 286 -6.57 0.66 -13.61
C TYR A 286 -6.63 2.05 -14.20
N TYR A 287 -7.48 2.93 -13.65
CA TYR A 287 -7.71 4.30 -14.10
C TYR A 287 -7.16 5.30 -13.08
N PRO A 288 -6.05 6.02 -13.36
CA PRO A 288 -5.49 6.97 -12.41
C PRO A 288 -6.47 8.07 -12.02
N PHE A 289 -6.58 8.37 -10.73
CA PHE A 289 -7.27 9.58 -10.27
C PHE A 289 -6.42 10.81 -10.56
N HIS A 290 -6.87 11.66 -11.46
CA HIS A 290 -6.18 12.91 -11.77
C HIS A 290 -6.16 13.93 -10.62
N SER A 291 -7.05 13.77 -9.64
CA SER A 291 -7.05 14.55 -8.40
C SER A 291 -6.08 14.03 -7.34
N TYR A 292 -5.44 12.88 -7.57
CA TYR A 292 -4.50 12.27 -6.62
C TYR A 292 -3.04 12.60 -6.95
N GLY A 293 -2.70 12.57 -8.21
CA GLY A 293 -1.38 12.85 -8.77
C GLY A 293 -1.42 12.79 -10.28
N TYR A 294 -0.26 12.94 -10.93
CA TYR A 294 -0.14 12.82 -12.37
C TYR A 294 0.64 11.54 -12.72
N ALA A 295 0.07 10.71 -13.56
CA ALA A 295 0.66 9.44 -13.99
C ALA A 295 0.95 9.46 -15.50
N GLU A 296 2.09 8.91 -15.87
CA GLU A 296 2.59 8.79 -17.25
C GLU A 296 2.97 7.35 -17.56
N ALA A 297 2.85 6.96 -18.81
CA ALA A 297 3.46 5.75 -19.35
C ALA A 297 4.68 6.16 -20.19
N VAL A 298 5.87 5.79 -19.75
CA VAL A 298 7.12 6.12 -20.43
C VAL A 298 7.67 4.87 -21.12
N PRO A 299 7.99 4.93 -22.43
CA PRO A 299 8.51 3.78 -23.17
C PRO A 299 9.77 3.19 -22.53
N ASP A 300 9.86 1.86 -22.48
CA ASP A 300 11.00 1.09 -21.98
C ASP A 300 11.13 -0.22 -22.79
N GLY A 301 11.89 -0.17 -23.89
CA GLY A 301 11.94 -1.26 -24.87
C GLY A 301 10.56 -1.57 -25.44
N ASP A 302 10.13 -2.83 -25.36
CA ASP A 302 8.80 -3.29 -25.80
C ASP A 302 7.69 -3.12 -24.75
N SER A 303 7.95 -2.33 -23.71
CA SER A 303 7.04 -2.10 -22.61
C SER A 303 6.98 -0.63 -22.23
N TYR A 304 6.16 -0.32 -21.21
CA TYR A 304 6.08 1.02 -20.64
C TYR A 304 6.31 0.96 -19.13
N ARG A 305 7.06 1.92 -18.60
CA ARG A 305 7.17 2.17 -17.15
C ARG A 305 6.08 3.09 -16.70
N LEU A 306 5.50 2.79 -15.56
CA LEU A 306 4.64 3.74 -14.86
C LEU A 306 5.51 4.77 -14.14
N VAL A 307 5.36 6.03 -14.52
CA VAL A 307 6.04 7.16 -13.90
C VAL A 307 4.99 8.08 -13.29
N ALA A 308 5.25 8.63 -12.11
CA ALA A 308 4.24 9.42 -11.40
C ALA A 308 4.81 10.68 -10.74
N THR A 309 4.01 11.75 -10.71
CA THR A 309 4.28 12.99 -10.01
C THR A 309 3.27 13.20 -8.89
N SER A 310 3.75 13.29 -7.66
CA SER A 310 2.95 13.49 -6.44
C SER A 310 2.60 14.98 -6.27
N THR A 311 1.56 15.44 -6.94
CA THR A 311 1.18 16.87 -7.00
C THR A 311 0.77 17.48 -5.64
N HIS A 312 0.60 16.66 -4.61
CA HIS A 312 0.12 17.08 -3.29
C HIS A 312 1.06 16.73 -2.12
N ASN A 313 2.27 16.24 -2.38
CA ASN A 313 3.23 15.98 -1.30
C ASN A 313 4.46 16.88 -1.44
N PHE A 314 4.46 18.02 -0.75
CA PHE A 314 5.57 18.94 -0.69
C PHE A 314 6.57 18.61 0.44
N ALA A 315 6.20 17.70 1.37
CA ALA A 315 7.10 17.29 2.44
C ALA A 315 8.25 16.42 1.92
N THR A 316 7.98 15.50 1.01
CA THR A 316 8.98 14.83 0.17
C THR A 316 8.41 14.77 -1.24
N PRO A 317 8.82 15.68 -2.12
CA PRO A 317 8.33 15.70 -3.49
C PRO A 317 8.78 14.46 -4.27
N PHE A 318 7.86 13.91 -5.05
CA PHE A 318 8.16 12.89 -6.06
C PHE A 318 7.76 13.45 -7.42
N ILE A 319 8.71 13.87 -8.22
CA ILE A 319 8.50 14.45 -9.55
C ILE A 319 9.01 13.48 -10.58
N ARG A 320 8.15 13.06 -11.51
CA ARG A 320 8.43 12.04 -12.52
C ARG A 320 9.15 10.82 -11.92
N TYR A 321 8.60 10.32 -10.83
CA TYR A 321 9.17 9.20 -10.10
C TYR A 321 8.85 7.88 -10.81
N ASP A 322 9.90 7.15 -11.20
CA ASP A 322 9.81 5.80 -11.75
C ASP A 322 9.39 4.82 -10.64
N THR A 323 8.16 4.32 -10.74
CA THR A 323 7.60 3.39 -9.76
C THR A 323 8.29 2.02 -9.79
N GLY A 324 8.99 1.71 -10.88
CA GLY A 324 9.60 0.41 -11.15
C GLY A 324 8.63 -0.65 -11.68
N ASP A 325 7.38 -0.28 -11.91
CA ASP A 325 6.36 -1.20 -12.42
C ASP A 325 6.21 -1.05 -13.95
N LEU A 326 6.12 -2.19 -14.66
CA LEU A 326 5.84 -2.24 -16.09
C LEU A 326 4.34 -2.38 -16.33
N ILE A 327 3.85 -1.64 -17.32
CA ILE A 327 2.42 -1.54 -17.63
C ILE A 327 2.15 -1.69 -19.14
N ASP A 328 0.92 -2.12 -19.46
CA ASP A 328 0.32 -2.02 -20.78
C ASP A 328 -0.67 -0.84 -20.78
N PRO A 329 -0.29 0.32 -21.32
CA PRO A 329 -1.09 1.53 -21.26
C PRO A 329 -2.15 1.58 -22.37
N THR A 330 -3.25 2.28 -22.07
CA THR A 330 -4.17 2.83 -23.06
C THR A 330 -4.07 4.35 -23.00
N PHE A 331 -3.90 4.97 -24.17
CA PHE A 331 -3.79 6.41 -24.27
C PHE A 331 -5.08 7.04 -24.81
N LYS A 332 -5.37 8.23 -24.32
CA LYS A 332 -6.42 9.11 -24.85
C LYS A 332 -5.86 10.53 -24.94
N ASP A 333 -6.01 11.14 -26.10
CA ASP A 333 -5.49 12.49 -26.38
C ASP A 333 -3.99 12.64 -26.01
N GLY A 334 -3.19 11.58 -26.28
CA GLY A 334 -1.75 11.54 -25.99
C GLY A 334 -1.37 11.31 -24.51
N LEU A 335 -2.33 11.20 -23.60
CA LEU A 335 -2.12 11.02 -22.17
C LEU A 335 -2.54 9.62 -21.71
N LEU A 336 -1.99 9.16 -20.60
CA LEU A 336 -2.35 7.87 -20.01
C LEU A 336 -3.80 7.90 -19.49
N GLU A 337 -4.70 7.16 -20.15
CA GLU A 337 -6.09 7.00 -19.69
C GLU A 337 -6.23 5.90 -18.66
N CYS A 338 -5.68 4.72 -18.96
CA CYS A 338 -5.70 3.57 -18.07
C CYS A 338 -4.55 2.62 -18.39
N PHE A 339 -4.33 1.64 -17.53
CA PHE A 339 -3.28 0.65 -17.74
C PHE A 339 -3.63 -0.70 -17.12
N ARG A 340 -2.98 -1.76 -17.61
CA ARG A 340 -2.85 -3.06 -16.95
C ARG A 340 -1.44 -3.20 -16.42
N ILE A 341 -1.28 -3.90 -15.31
CA ILE A 341 0.04 -4.29 -14.83
C ILE A 341 0.53 -5.44 -15.72
N LYS A 342 1.63 -5.24 -16.43
CA LYS A 342 2.25 -6.25 -17.30
C LYS A 342 3.13 -7.20 -16.49
N GLU A 343 4.02 -6.61 -15.69
CA GLU A 343 4.79 -7.29 -14.67
C GLU A 343 4.60 -6.51 -13.37
N GLY A 344 3.54 -6.85 -12.68
CA GLY A 344 3.34 -6.39 -11.31
C GLY A 344 4.32 -7.15 -10.42
N ARG A 345 4.73 -6.52 -9.33
CA ARG A 345 5.42 -7.22 -8.25
C ARG A 345 4.53 -8.41 -7.87
N ASN A 346 4.91 -9.62 -8.35
CA ASN A 346 4.30 -10.83 -7.82
C ASN A 346 4.39 -10.69 -6.31
N SER A 347 3.24 -10.71 -5.64
CA SER A 347 3.21 -10.70 -4.19
C SER A 347 3.98 -11.92 -3.73
N ASP A 348 5.25 -11.69 -3.36
CA ASP A 348 6.06 -12.75 -2.80
C ASP A 348 5.36 -13.22 -1.53
N SER A 349 5.04 -14.49 -1.48
CA SER A 349 4.42 -15.13 -0.32
C SER A 349 5.25 -16.32 0.12
N VAL A 350 5.17 -16.63 1.40
CA VAL A 350 5.78 -17.81 2.03
C VAL A 350 4.71 -18.64 2.72
N ILE A 351 4.93 -19.94 2.83
CA ILE A 351 3.99 -20.87 3.46
C ILE A 351 4.36 -21.04 4.93
N ASP A 352 3.42 -20.77 5.83
CA ASP A 352 3.62 -20.95 7.27
C ASP A 352 3.53 -22.43 7.70
N LYS A 353 3.74 -22.70 9.00
CA LYS A 353 3.64 -24.07 9.59
C LYS A 353 2.27 -24.72 9.42
N ASN A 354 1.24 -23.91 9.19
CA ASN A 354 -0.14 -24.37 9.03
C ASN A 354 -0.53 -24.51 7.55
N GLY A 355 0.45 -24.39 6.61
CA GLY A 355 0.19 -24.48 5.18
C GLY A 355 -0.46 -23.23 4.58
N ARG A 356 -0.56 -22.12 5.32
CA ARG A 356 -1.17 -20.86 4.84
C ARG A 356 -0.16 -20.03 4.08
N SER A 357 -0.63 -19.42 2.99
CA SER A 357 0.16 -18.44 2.23
C SER A 357 0.18 -17.09 2.96
N ILE A 358 1.36 -16.64 3.35
CA ILE A 358 1.57 -15.38 4.06
C ILE A 358 2.32 -14.42 3.15
N SER A 359 1.73 -13.24 2.91
CA SER A 359 2.36 -12.18 2.12
C SER A 359 3.61 -11.63 2.78
N LEU A 360 4.72 -11.60 2.04
CA LEU A 360 5.96 -10.94 2.49
C LEU A 360 5.82 -9.43 2.62
N THR A 361 4.95 -8.79 1.83
CA THR A 361 4.65 -7.36 2.00
C THR A 361 4.10 -7.09 3.41
N GLY A 362 3.16 -7.91 3.88
CA GLY A 362 2.62 -7.80 5.23
C GLY A 362 3.62 -8.21 6.30
N LEU A 363 4.31 -9.33 6.09
CA LEU A 363 5.21 -9.93 7.08
C LEU A 363 6.49 -9.08 7.30
N ILE A 364 7.06 -8.54 6.23
CA ILE A 364 8.33 -7.83 6.27
C ILE A 364 8.11 -6.31 6.37
N PHE A 365 7.27 -5.73 5.52
CA PHE A 365 7.11 -4.26 5.49
C PHE A 365 5.94 -3.76 6.35
N GLY A 366 4.87 -4.55 6.46
CA GLY A 366 3.66 -4.14 7.21
C GLY A 366 3.85 -4.07 8.72
N ARG A 367 4.89 -4.69 9.26
CA ARG A 367 5.21 -4.73 10.69
C ARG A 367 6.15 -3.64 11.18
N HIS A 368 6.75 -2.88 10.27
CA HIS A 368 7.70 -1.79 10.58
C HIS A 368 8.84 -2.22 11.51
N HIS A 369 9.53 -3.28 11.15
CA HIS A 369 10.68 -3.81 11.92
C HIS A 369 11.75 -2.75 12.14
N GLN A 370 12.32 -2.69 13.35
CA GLN A 370 13.45 -1.81 13.69
C GLN A 370 14.70 -2.15 12.87
N ALA A 371 14.82 -3.38 12.39
CA ALA A 371 15.93 -3.83 11.56
C ALA A 371 16.18 -2.95 10.32
N PHE A 372 15.14 -2.28 9.79
CA PHE A 372 15.31 -1.37 8.65
C PHE A 372 16.10 -0.10 8.95
N ASP A 373 16.18 0.31 10.20
CA ASP A 373 17.02 1.44 10.63
C ASP A 373 18.52 1.07 10.68
N HIS A 374 18.84 -0.25 10.62
CA HIS A 374 20.19 -0.81 10.78
C HIS A 374 20.67 -1.66 9.59
N SER A 375 19.82 -1.89 8.59
CA SER A 375 20.12 -2.73 7.44
C SER A 375 20.10 -1.98 6.12
N GLU A 376 20.97 -2.37 5.19
CA GLU A 376 20.94 -1.89 3.81
C GLU A 376 19.94 -2.68 2.98
N HIS A 377 19.85 -4.02 3.19
CA HIS A 377 18.92 -4.90 2.50
C HIS A 377 18.38 -5.96 3.44
N VAL A 378 17.13 -6.35 3.22
CA VAL A 378 16.50 -7.53 3.83
C VAL A 378 15.96 -8.40 2.71
N GLN A 379 16.34 -9.67 2.71
CA GLN A 379 15.86 -10.69 1.77
C GLN A 379 15.33 -11.89 2.55
N VAL A 380 14.46 -12.65 1.95
CA VAL A 380 13.84 -13.83 2.58
C VAL A 380 14.08 -15.04 1.70
N ARG A 381 14.45 -16.15 2.29
CA ARG A 381 14.47 -17.46 1.65
C ARG A 381 13.54 -18.38 2.40
N GLN A 382 12.79 -19.20 1.68
CA GLN A 382 11.95 -20.23 2.28
C GLN A 382 12.54 -21.61 1.97
N PRO A 383 13.33 -22.22 2.87
CA PRO A 383 13.90 -23.55 2.63
C PRO A 383 12.85 -24.65 2.69
N ALA A 384 11.77 -24.48 3.45
CA ALA A 384 10.65 -25.42 3.54
C ALA A 384 9.41 -24.69 4.08
N PRO A 385 8.17 -25.18 3.87
CA PRO A 385 6.99 -24.66 4.54
C PRO A 385 7.21 -24.53 6.06
N GLY A 386 6.79 -23.41 6.63
CA GLY A 386 6.97 -23.10 8.05
C GLY A 386 8.37 -22.64 8.47
N LYS A 387 9.35 -22.65 7.56
CA LYS A 387 10.72 -22.19 7.87
C LYS A 387 11.10 -21.05 6.95
N ILE A 388 11.58 -19.95 7.51
CA ILE A 388 12.11 -18.82 6.74
C ILE A 388 13.50 -18.43 7.26
N GLU A 389 14.34 -18.05 6.34
CA GLU A 389 15.65 -17.47 6.61
C GLU A 389 15.60 -15.99 6.20
N ILE A 390 15.92 -15.11 7.12
CA ILE A 390 16.05 -13.66 6.87
C ILE A 390 17.52 -13.36 6.63
N LEU A 391 17.83 -12.91 5.43
CA LEU A 391 19.19 -12.49 5.06
C LEU A 391 19.25 -10.97 5.18
N VAL A 392 20.12 -10.50 6.05
CA VAL A 392 20.29 -9.06 6.33
C VAL A 392 21.65 -8.62 5.81
N THR A 393 21.65 -7.62 4.94
CA THR A 393 22.88 -6.92 4.53
C THR A 393 23.03 -5.67 5.37
N SER A 394 24.14 -5.55 6.09
CA SER A 394 24.44 -4.40 6.95
C SER A 394 25.93 -4.20 7.08
N LYS A 395 26.33 -2.92 7.25
CA LYS A 395 27.70 -2.55 7.65
C LYS A 395 27.94 -2.69 9.15
N GLU A 396 26.84 -2.74 9.93
CA GLU A 396 26.92 -3.00 11.35
C GLU A 396 27.12 -4.52 11.58
N ASN A 397 28.13 -4.88 12.32
CA ASN A 397 28.29 -6.28 12.76
C ASN A 397 27.49 -6.47 14.05
N ARG A 398 26.49 -7.36 14.02
CA ARG A 398 25.59 -7.63 15.16
C ARG A 398 25.60 -9.11 15.52
N GLU A 399 25.62 -9.40 16.82
CA GLU A 399 25.52 -10.78 17.32
C GLU A 399 24.12 -11.37 17.08
N SER A 400 23.08 -10.55 17.08
CA SER A 400 21.70 -10.98 16.86
C SER A 400 20.87 -9.94 16.08
N TRP A 401 20.15 -10.42 15.09
CA TRP A 401 19.14 -9.65 14.36
C TRP A 401 17.73 -9.92 14.86
N ALA A 402 17.53 -11.01 15.62
CA ALA A 402 16.20 -11.47 16.05
C ALA A 402 15.43 -10.41 16.86
N GLU A 403 16.11 -9.62 17.68
CA GLU A 403 15.49 -8.60 18.53
C GLU A 403 14.94 -7.40 17.75
N LEU A 404 15.46 -7.17 16.54
CA LEU A 404 15.05 -6.06 15.67
C LEU A 404 13.91 -6.43 14.73
N PHE A 405 13.52 -7.71 14.69
CA PHE A 405 12.40 -8.19 13.90
C PHE A 405 11.24 -8.62 14.78
N ASP A 406 10.05 -8.11 14.52
CA ASP A 406 8.82 -8.58 15.16
C ASP A 406 8.17 -9.67 14.31
N PHE A 407 8.45 -10.94 14.62
CA PHE A 407 7.76 -12.10 14.10
C PHE A 407 6.80 -12.71 15.11
N SER A 408 6.46 -11.97 16.19
CA SER A 408 5.48 -12.42 17.18
C SER A 408 4.16 -12.79 16.48
N ASN A 409 3.57 -13.90 16.91
CA ASN A 409 2.36 -14.47 16.31
C ASN A 409 2.48 -14.87 14.83
N ALA A 410 3.68 -14.93 14.25
CA ALA A 410 3.91 -15.53 12.95
C ALA A 410 4.35 -16.99 13.13
N PHE A 411 3.66 -17.92 12.46
CA PHE A 411 3.91 -19.35 12.58
C PHE A 411 5.06 -19.81 11.67
N PHE A 412 6.25 -19.28 11.97
CA PHE A 412 7.49 -19.65 11.28
C PHE A 412 8.59 -19.99 12.29
N ASP A 413 9.46 -20.93 11.90
CA ASP A 413 10.82 -21.00 12.44
C ASP A 413 11.66 -20.02 11.65
N VAL A 414 12.16 -18.98 12.31
CA VAL A 414 12.91 -17.89 11.67
C VAL A 414 14.38 -18.02 12.05
N SER A 415 15.23 -18.05 11.03
CA SER A 415 16.68 -17.93 11.19
C SER A 415 17.17 -16.63 10.54
N PHE A 416 18.31 -16.16 11.00
CA PHE A 416 18.90 -14.92 10.52
C PHE A 416 20.33 -15.17 10.04
N THR A 417 20.67 -14.62 8.89
CA THR A 417 22.01 -14.67 8.32
C THR A 417 22.42 -13.27 7.91
N GLN A 418 23.54 -12.79 8.43
CA GLN A 418 24.12 -11.53 7.97
C GLN A 418 24.98 -11.76 6.76
N LEU A 419 24.82 -10.89 5.75
CA LEU A 419 25.57 -10.90 4.50
C LEU A 419 26.36 -9.60 4.35
N GLU A 420 27.54 -9.66 3.76
CA GLU A 420 28.32 -8.48 3.37
C GLU A 420 27.68 -7.73 2.19
N SER A 421 27.00 -8.45 1.30
CA SER A 421 26.30 -7.89 0.15
C SER A 421 25.03 -8.68 -0.15
N PRO A 422 23.99 -8.03 -0.73
CA PRO A 422 22.74 -8.71 -1.03
C PRO A 422 22.90 -9.72 -2.17
N VAL A 423 22.14 -10.80 -2.11
CA VAL A 423 22.03 -11.78 -3.21
C VAL A 423 21.34 -11.09 -4.39
N ARG A 424 21.97 -11.17 -5.56
CA ARG A 424 21.47 -10.53 -6.79
C ARG A 424 21.06 -11.57 -7.83
N THR A 425 20.05 -11.25 -8.61
CA THR A 425 19.72 -11.99 -9.82
C THR A 425 20.84 -11.85 -10.87
N PRO A 426 20.89 -12.70 -11.91
CA PRO A 426 21.82 -12.52 -13.03
C PRO A 426 21.76 -11.14 -13.70
N LEU A 427 20.62 -10.45 -13.61
CA LEU A 427 20.44 -9.08 -14.10
C LEU A 427 20.77 -7.99 -13.06
N GLY A 428 21.38 -8.37 -11.93
CA GLY A 428 21.82 -7.44 -10.89
C GLY A 428 20.72 -6.94 -9.93
N LYS A 429 19.50 -7.42 -10.06
CA LYS A 429 18.37 -7.00 -9.18
C LYS A 429 18.46 -7.72 -7.82
N VAL A 430 18.17 -6.98 -6.75
CA VAL A 430 17.97 -7.52 -5.40
C VAL A 430 16.49 -7.81 -5.23
N GLN A 431 16.14 -9.09 -5.04
CA GLN A 431 14.76 -9.54 -4.82
C GLN A 431 14.49 -9.74 -3.33
N LEU A 432 13.26 -9.51 -2.89
CA LEU A 432 12.85 -9.76 -1.51
C LEU A 432 12.82 -11.26 -1.23
N LEU A 433 12.15 -12.05 -2.09
CA LEU A 433 12.11 -13.50 -1.99
C LEU A 433 13.15 -14.13 -2.90
N LEU A 434 14.07 -14.88 -2.31
CA LEU A 434 15.04 -15.72 -3.02
C LEU A 434 14.43 -17.12 -3.22
N ARG A 435 14.38 -17.54 -4.48
CA ARG A 435 13.88 -18.86 -4.91
C ARG A 435 15.03 -19.80 -5.21
#